data_c2be11f57a59f873053e0881ec97342a
#
_entry.id   c2be11f57a59f873053e0881ec97342a
#
_cell.length_a   1.000
_cell.length_b   1.000
_cell.length_c   1.000
_cell.angle_alpha   90.00
_cell.angle_beta   90.00
_cell.angle_gamma   90.00
#
_symmetry.space_group_name_H-M   'P 1'
#
loop_
_entity.id
_entity.type
_entity.pdbx_description
1 polymer ?
#
loop_
_entity_poly.entity_id
_entity_poly.type
_entity_poly.pdbx_seq_one_letter_code
_entity_poly.pdbx_strand_id
1 'polypeptide(L)'
;MADKQSTRYFSDKHEKSVCKALNAVQQSNSGAGKFSKGDVVIKEASMLIECKCAMSEKNSVSIKKEWLEKNKNEGFSCRLSNNAVCINFGPESNNYYIINERLMKFLVNKLIEENE
;
A
#
# COMPACT_ATOMS: atom_id res chain seq x y z
N MET A 1 0.86 21.60 -19.81
CA MET A 1 1.70 21.07 -19.24
C MET A 1 1.45 19.99 -18.36
N ALA A 2 2.11 19.02 -18.58
CA ALA A 2 1.99 17.83 -17.82
C ALA A 2 2.19 18.06 -16.37
N ASP A 3 2.77 19.14 -16.09
CA ASP A 3 3.02 19.43 -14.75
C ASP A 3 1.80 19.68 -13.93
N LYS A 4 0.66 19.74 -14.54
CA LYS A 4 -0.55 19.89 -13.78
C LYS A 4 -0.80 18.64 -12.99
N GLN A 5 -0.29 17.51 -13.44
CA GLN A 5 -0.48 16.28 -12.76
C GLN A 5 0.71 16.04 -11.87
N SER A 6 0.62 16.62 -10.70
CA SER A 6 1.69 16.57 -9.72
C SER A 6 1.82 15.18 -9.09
N THR A 7 2.87 15.04 -8.31
CA THR A 7 3.09 13.84 -7.51
C THR A 7 1.84 13.51 -6.69
N ARG A 8 1.23 14.55 -6.12
CA ARG A 8 0.06 14.35 -5.29
C ARG A 8 -1.11 13.78 -6.09
N TYR A 9 -1.27 14.21 -7.33
CA TYR A 9 -2.33 13.68 -8.17
C TYR A 9 -2.18 12.18 -8.36
N PHE A 10 -0.98 11.73 -8.71
CA PHE A 10 -0.75 10.32 -8.95
C PHE A 10 -0.83 9.50 -7.67
N SER A 11 -0.35 10.06 -6.56
CA SER A 11 -0.43 9.38 -5.28
C SER A 11 -1.87 9.18 -4.85
N ASP A 12 -2.67 10.23 -5.01
CA ASP A 12 -4.08 10.16 -4.62
C ASP A 12 -4.84 9.16 -5.49
N LYS A 13 -4.57 9.17 -6.79
CA LYS A 13 -5.19 8.23 -7.71
C LYS A 13 -4.82 6.80 -7.35
N HIS A 14 -3.55 6.57 -7.00
CA HIS A 14 -3.06 5.25 -6.63
C HIS A 14 -3.73 4.76 -5.35
N GLU A 15 -3.79 5.62 -4.33
CA GLU A 15 -4.41 5.27 -3.06
C GLU A 15 -5.88 4.92 -3.26
N LYS A 16 -6.57 5.67 -4.09
CA LYS A 16 -7.99 5.40 -4.38
C LYS A 16 -8.16 4.06 -5.07
N SER A 17 -7.23 3.71 -5.97
CA SER A 17 -7.33 2.44 -6.67
C SER A 17 -7.13 1.26 -5.70
N VAL A 18 -6.23 1.42 -4.74
CA VAL A 18 -6.01 0.41 -3.71
C VAL A 18 -7.25 0.27 -2.83
N CYS A 19 -7.83 1.39 -2.41
CA CYS A 19 -9.02 1.37 -1.59
C CYS A 19 -10.18 0.69 -2.30
N LYS A 20 -10.34 0.96 -3.58
CA LYS A 20 -11.40 0.33 -4.36
C LYS A 20 -11.17 -1.16 -4.48
N ALA A 21 -9.95 -1.57 -4.77
CA ALA A 21 -9.62 -2.97 -4.95
C ALA A 21 -9.80 -3.79 -3.67
N LEU A 22 -9.45 -3.22 -2.54
CA LEU A 22 -9.45 -3.93 -1.27
C LEU A 22 -10.62 -3.55 -0.36
N ASN A 23 -11.53 -2.76 -0.88
CA ASN A 23 -12.71 -2.31 -0.15
C ASN A 23 -12.30 -1.62 1.16
N ALA A 24 -11.38 -0.68 1.03
CA ALA A 24 -10.82 0.04 2.17
C ALA A 24 -11.11 1.52 2.10
N VAL A 25 -10.79 2.22 3.16
CA VAL A 25 -11.03 3.66 3.25
C VAL A 25 -9.69 4.40 3.21
N GLN A 26 -9.60 5.39 2.33
CA GLN A 26 -8.40 6.18 2.21
C GLN A 26 -8.25 7.06 3.46
N GLN A 27 -7.02 7.12 3.98
CA GLN A 27 -6.78 7.92 5.16
C GLN A 27 -6.65 9.38 4.81
N SER A 28 -7.25 10.20 5.64
CA SER A 28 -7.20 11.63 5.45
C SER A 28 -5.86 12.18 5.88
N ASN A 29 -5.47 13.28 5.25
CA ASN A 29 -4.27 13.96 5.62
C ASN A 29 -4.53 15.14 6.49
N SER A 30 -5.63 15.19 7.16
CA SER A 30 -6.03 16.40 7.86
C SER A 30 -5.19 16.76 9.07
N GLY A 31 -4.08 16.13 9.23
CA GLY A 31 -3.12 16.56 10.22
C GLY A 31 -3.28 15.96 11.59
N ALA A 32 -4.38 15.41 11.88
CA ALA A 32 -4.60 14.81 13.19
C ALA A 32 -4.36 13.31 13.15
N GLY A 33 -4.04 12.79 12.03
CA GLY A 33 -3.97 11.36 11.85
C GLY A 33 -2.71 10.73 12.39
N LYS A 34 -2.81 9.48 12.76
CA LYS A 34 -1.67 8.68 13.17
C LYS A 34 -0.90 8.19 11.97
N PHE A 35 -1.50 8.26 10.81
CA PHE A 35 -0.94 7.65 9.60
C PHE A 35 -0.36 8.69 8.68
N SER A 36 0.67 8.30 7.97
CA SER A 36 1.32 9.17 6.99
C SER A 36 0.46 9.30 5.75
N LYS A 37 0.73 10.38 5.01
CA LYS A 37 0.13 10.55 3.72
C LYS A 37 0.54 9.40 2.82
N GLY A 38 -0.41 8.88 2.09
CA GLY A 38 -0.13 7.74 1.21
C GLY A 38 -0.44 6.40 1.82
N ASP A 39 -1.01 6.40 3.03
CA ASP A 39 -1.34 5.15 3.70
C ASP A 39 -2.79 4.76 3.46
N VAL A 40 -3.01 3.47 3.38
CA VAL A 40 -4.35 2.88 3.36
C VAL A 40 -4.44 1.93 4.54
N VAL A 41 -5.51 2.01 5.30
CA VAL A 41 -5.69 1.17 6.48
C VAL A 41 -6.90 0.28 6.29
N ILE A 42 -6.74 -1.00 6.56
CA ILE A 42 -7.85 -1.95 6.55
C ILE A 42 -7.94 -2.50 7.97
N LYS A 43 -8.79 -1.92 8.77
CA LYS A 43 -8.88 -2.26 10.19
C LYS A 43 -9.28 -3.72 10.40
N GLU A 44 -10.21 -4.20 9.61
CA GLU A 44 -10.69 -5.58 9.73
C GLU A 44 -9.60 -6.61 9.45
N ALA A 45 -8.59 -6.22 8.67
CA ALA A 45 -7.45 -7.09 8.39
C ALA A 45 -6.25 -6.74 9.26
N SER A 46 -6.38 -5.75 10.12
CA SER A 46 -5.28 -5.24 10.94
C SER A 46 -4.08 -4.92 10.05
N MET A 47 -4.31 -4.20 8.96
CA MET A 47 -3.29 -4.01 7.92
C MET A 47 -3.08 -2.54 7.58
N LEU A 48 -1.81 -2.17 7.48
CA LEU A 48 -1.39 -0.86 7.01
C LEU A 48 -0.69 -1.04 5.67
N ILE A 49 -1.12 -0.31 4.66
CA ILE A 49 -0.53 -0.37 3.34
C ILE A 49 0.04 0.98 2.98
N GLU A 50 1.33 1.01 2.64
CA GLU A 50 1.96 2.23 2.17
C GLU A 50 1.98 2.18 0.65
N CYS A 51 1.48 3.23 0.00
CA CYS A 51 1.37 3.28 -1.46
C CYS A 51 2.52 4.07 -2.06
N LYS A 52 3.22 3.46 -3.01
CA LYS A 52 4.33 4.08 -3.73
C LYS A 52 4.06 3.94 -5.22
N CYS A 53 3.65 5.02 -5.85
CA CYS A 53 3.30 4.96 -7.27
C CYS A 53 4.42 5.48 -8.16
N ALA A 54 4.52 4.93 -9.36
CA ALA A 54 5.36 5.48 -10.40
C ALA A 54 4.53 6.53 -11.12
N MET A 55 5.14 7.63 -11.47
CA MET A 55 4.44 8.74 -12.10
C MET A 55 4.37 8.63 -13.61
N SER A 56 5.16 7.73 -14.18
CA SER A 56 5.14 7.44 -15.60
C SER A 56 5.38 5.95 -15.79
N GLU A 57 5.07 5.45 -16.97
CA GLU A 57 5.23 4.02 -17.23
C GLU A 57 6.70 3.62 -17.20
N LYS A 58 7.01 2.55 -16.49
CA LYS A 58 8.38 2.07 -16.31
C LYS A 58 8.42 0.56 -16.44
N ASN A 59 9.59 0.07 -16.87
CA ASN A 59 9.79 -1.38 -16.95
C ASN A 59 10.35 -1.93 -15.64
N SER A 60 10.84 -1.05 -14.78
CA SER A 60 11.36 -1.49 -13.48
C SER A 60 11.20 -0.38 -12.46
N VAL A 61 11.07 -0.75 -11.21
CA VAL A 61 11.01 0.21 -10.11
C VAL A 61 11.91 -0.31 -9.00
N SER A 62 12.54 0.62 -8.31
CA SER A 62 13.39 0.28 -7.19
C SER A 62 12.56 0.22 -5.91
N ILE A 63 12.88 -0.73 -5.07
CA ILE A 63 12.23 -0.87 -3.77
C ILE A 63 13.25 -0.48 -2.72
N LYS A 64 12.93 0.53 -1.94
CA LYS A 64 13.83 0.96 -0.88
C LYS A 64 13.52 0.21 0.41
N LYS A 65 14.55 -0.34 1.01
CA LYS A 65 14.37 -1.07 2.27
C LYS A 65 13.72 -0.18 3.33
N GLU A 66 14.03 1.11 3.32
CA GLU A 66 13.45 2.03 4.29
C GLU A 66 11.93 2.14 4.18
N TRP A 67 11.37 1.90 3.01
CA TRP A 67 9.92 1.88 2.87
C TRP A 67 9.31 0.75 3.68
N LEU A 68 9.95 -0.41 3.61
CA LEU A 68 9.46 -1.60 4.31
C LEU A 68 9.59 -1.42 5.82
N GLU A 69 10.71 -0.85 6.24
CA GLU A 69 10.95 -0.61 7.66
C GLU A 69 10.00 0.43 8.23
N LYS A 70 9.79 1.51 7.49
CA LYS A 70 8.88 2.56 7.93
C LYS A 70 7.45 2.03 8.03
N ASN A 71 7.03 1.28 7.04
CA ASN A 71 5.70 0.69 7.00
C ASN A 71 5.49 -0.25 8.19
N LYS A 72 6.48 -1.07 8.49
CA LYS A 72 6.42 -2.00 9.61
C LYS A 72 6.35 -1.25 10.94
N ASN A 73 7.20 -0.25 11.12
CA ASN A 73 7.26 0.50 12.37
C ASN A 73 6.00 1.32 12.60
N GLU A 74 5.48 1.91 11.54
CA GLU A 74 4.26 2.69 11.62
C GLU A 74 3.07 1.80 11.95
N GLY A 75 2.99 0.63 11.32
CA GLY A 75 1.94 -0.33 11.63
C GLY A 75 2.02 -0.78 13.08
N PHE A 76 3.22 -1.06 13.56
CA PHE A 76 3.41 -1.48 14.94
C PHE A 76 2.93 -0.38 15.90
N SER A 77 3.29 0.87 15.62
CA SER A 77 2.89 2.00 16.45
C SER A 77 1.38 2.16 16.51
N CYS A 78 0.70 1.81 15.44
CA CYS A 78 -0.75 1.94 15.34
C CYS A 78 -1.49 0.66 15.68
N ARG A 79 -0.75 -0.34 16.17
CA ARG A 79 -1.31 -1.64 16.58
C ARG A 79 -1.96 -2.40 15.42
N LEU A 80 -1.37 -2.26 14.24
CA LEU A 80 -1.79 -3.02 13.08
C LEU A 80 -0.73 -4.10 12.88
N SER A 81 -1.14 -5.35 12.93
CA SER A 81 -0.20 -6.47 12.92
C SER A 81 0.30 -6.84 11.54
N ASN A 82 -0.37 -6.42 10.50
CA ASN A 82 0.02 -6.72 9.13
C ASN A 82 0.38 -5.44 8.40
N ASN A 83 1.34 -5.54 7.48
CA ASN A 83 1.72 -4.38 6.70
C ASN A 83 2.13 -4.81 5.30
N ALA A 84 2.01 -3.89 4.36
CA ALA A 84 2.35 -4.13 2.97
C ALA A 84 2.77 -2.82 2.32
N VAL A 85 3.59 -2.92 1.30
CA VAL A 85 3.92 -1.76 0.48
C VAL A 85 3.36 -2.06 -0.91
N CYS A 86 2.52 -1.16 -1.41
CA CYS A 86 1.91 -1.32 -2.72
C CYS A 86 2.69 -0.50 -3.73
N ILE A 87 3.06 -1.14 -4.83
CA ILE A 87 3.78 -0.46 -5.90
C ILE A 87 3.03 -0.64 -7.21
N ASN A 88 3.34 0.19 -8.18
CA ASN A 88 2.90 -0.04 -9.56
C ASN A 88 4.04 0.37 -10.49
N PHE A 89 3.89 0.08 -11.77
CA PHE A 89 4.90 0.42 -12.76
C PHE A 89 4.47 1.62 -13.62
N GLY A 90 3.47 2.33 -13.18
CA GLY A 90 2.97 3.50 -13.87
C GLY A 90 1.50 3.71 -13.55
N PRO A 91 0.95 4.88 -13.86
CA PRO A 91 -0.42 5.22 -13.50
C PRO A 91 -1.48 4.28 -14.08
N GLU A 92 -1.14 3.62 -15.19
CA GLU A 92 -2.10 2.72 -15.84
C GLU A 92 -1.81 1.25 -15.57
N SER A 93 -0.84 0.95 -14.71
CA SER A 93 -0.49 -0.45 -14.48
C SER A 93 -1.22 -1.00 -13.26
N ASN A 94 -1.13 -2.32 -13.11
CA ASN A 94 -1.72 -2.99 -11.97
C ASN A 94 -0.94 -2.74 -10.70
N ASN A 95 -1.60 -2.91 -9.58
CA ASN A 95 -0.96 -2.80 -8.29
C ASN A 95 -0.35 -4.14 -7.89
N TYR A 96 0.81 -4.07 -7.25
CA TYR A 96 1.49 -5.23 -6.71
C TYR A 96 1.81 -4.93 -5.25
N TYR A 97 1.83 -5.95 -4.42
CA TYR A 97 1.99 -5.76 -2.98
C TYR A 97 3.19 -6.54 -2.47
N ILE A 98 4.01 -5.86 -1.67
CA ILE A 98 5.16 -6.50 -1.03
C ILE A 98 4.77 -6.77 0.40
N ILE A 99 4.82 -8.02 0.80
CA ILE A 99 4.46 -8.43 2.17
C ILE A 99 5.61 -9.25 2.73
N ASN A 100 5.63 -9.40 4.05
CA ASN A 100 6.69 -10.19 4.66
C ASN A 100 6.35 -11.69 4.59
N GLU A 101 7.35 -12.49 4.90
CA GLU A 101 7.21 -13.94 4.81
C GLU A 101 6.14 -14.49 5.74
N ARG A 102 6.02 -13.92 6.93
CA ARG A 102 5.00 -14.38 7.89
C ARG A 102 3.60 -14.26 7.30
N LEU A 103 3.31 -13.12 6.69
CA LEU A 103 1.99 -12.90 6.09
C LEU A 103 1.80 -13.81 4.88
N MET A 104 2.85 -14.00 4.09
CA MET A 104 2.78 -14.89 2.93
C MET A 104 2.46 -16.33 3.37
N LYS A 105 3.09 -16.79 4.44
CA LYS A 105 2.82 -18.13 4.95
C LYS A 105 1.36 -18.26 5.38
N PHE A 106 0.85 -17.24 6.07
CA PHE A 106 -0.54 -17.24 6.49
C PHE A 106 -1.47 -17.34 5.28
N LEU A 107 -1.20 -16.54 4.24
CA LEU A 107 -2.04 -16.54 3.05
C LEU A 107 -1.98 -17.87 2.31
N VAL A 108 -0.79 -18.45 2.22
CA VAL A 108 -0.63 -19.76 1.57
C VAL A 108 -1.46 -20.81 2.32
N ASN A 109 -1.39 -20.82 3.65
CA ASN A 109 -2.14 -21.78 4.43
C ASN A 109 -3.65 -21.60 4.26
N LYS A 110 -4.09 -20.35 4.19
CA LYS A 110 -5.51 -20.09 3.96
C LYS A 110 -5.96 -20.56 2.58
N LEU A 111 -5.12 -20.37 1.58
CA LEU A 111 -5.44 -20.83 0.24
C LEU A 111 -5.52 -22.35 0.18
N ILE A 112 -4.64 -23.02 0.92
CA ILE A 112 -4.67 -24.48 0.97
C ILE A 112 -5.98 -24.97 1.61
N GLU A 113 -6.39 -24.33 2.72
CA GLU A 113 -7.63 -24.66 3.39
C GLU A 113 -8.83 -24.49 2.45
N GLU A 114 -8.83 -23.40 1.69
CA GLU A 114 -9.93 -23.13 0.77
C GLU A 114 -10.05 -24.16 -0.35
N ASN A 115 -8.93 -24.75 -0.72
CA ASN A 115 -8.90 -25.70 -1.83
C ASN A 115 -9.03 -27.16 -1.42
N GLU A 116 -9.25 -27.44 -0.14
CA GLU A 116 -9.43 -28.81 0.34
C GLU A 116 -10.85 -29.33 0.23
#